data_7393583976bc31c21fefc020f5ed4dd1
#
_entry.id   7393583976bc31c21fefc020f5ed4dd1
#
_cell.length_a   1.000
_cell.length_b   1.000
_cell.length_c   1.000
_cell.angle_alpha   90.00
_cell.angle_beta   90.00
_cell.angle_gamma   90.00
#
_symmetry.space_group_name_H-M   'P 1'
#
loop_
_entity.id
_entity.type
_entity.pdbx_description
1 polymer ?
#
loop_
_entity_poly.entity_id
_entity_poly.type
_entity_poly.pdbx_seq_one_letter_code
_entity_poly.pdbx_strand_id
1 'polypeptide(L)'
;MQGKGVRIIFQPVLQTSFTIGSIETFTESAKRNNQKAKTKVIYFAELVVDKRIAAKTGFNIGDEIYYLQRLHYLDGKAIILNHNYFLKSVAKDLTIEIAEKSIYDYLENTLGVSIVTSKRIMTVEKMTEIDEKYLDLGDYNCMAVVTSHTYNSDGVMFEYTQSRHRPDYFSFQDNATRRSI
;
A
#
# COMPACT_ATOMS: atom_id res chain seq x y z
N MET A 1 30.55 46.15 7.52
CA MET A 1 29.83 45.34 6.53
C MET A 1 28.99 44.31 7.27
N GLN A 2 27.64 44.45 7.25
CA GLN A 2 26.76 43.45 7.84
C GLN A 2 26.67 42.25 6.89
N GLY A 3 27.05 41.06 7.38
CA GLY A 3 26.92 39.83 6.64
C GLY A 3 25.47 39.50 6.33
N LYS A 4 25.14 39.26 5.06
CA LYS A 4 23.85 38.73 4.66
C LYS A 4 23.73 37.30 5.17
N GLY A 5 22.84 37.06 6.13
CA GLY A 5 22.55 35.73 6.63
C GLY A 5 22.07 34.81 5.51
N VAL A 6 22.46 33.54 5.53
CA VAL A 6 21.96 32.49 4.64
C VAL A 6 20.64 32.03 5.19
N ARG A 7 19.54 32.20 4.42
CA ARG A 7 18.24 31.66 4.74
C ARG A 7 18.18 30.24 4.20
N ILE A 8 18.16 29.24 5.08
CA ILE A 8 17.89 27.86 4.70
C ILE A 8 16.40 27.77 4.37
N ILE A 9 16.09 27.59 3.09
CA ILE A 9 14.72 27.34 2.65
C ILE A 9 14.55 25.80 2.65
N PHE A 10 14.01 25.28 3.75
CA PHE A 10 13.56 23.90 3.80
C PHE A 10 12.24 23.83 3.01
N GLN A 11 12.25 23.19 1.85
CA GLN A 11 11.04 22.74 1.20
C GLN A 11 10.83 21.30 1.65
N PRO A 12 9.77 21.00 2.45
CA PRO A 12 9.45 19.62 2.75
C PRO A 12 9.13 18.90 1.44
N VAL A 13 9.87 17.84 1.13
CA VAL A 13 9.44 16.88 0.10
C VAL A 13 8.07 16.41 0.54
N LEU A 14 7.07 16.51 -0.35
CA LEU A 14 5.71 16.04 -0.08
C LEU A 14 5.74 14.51 0.03
N GLN A 15 5.98 14.04 1.24
CA GLN A 15 6.00 12.61 1.56
C GLN A 15 4.58 12.13 1.80
N THR A 16 4.24 10.97 1.29
CA THR A 16 3.02 10.27 1.69
C THR A 16 3.21 9.84 3.14
N SER A 17 2.53 10.51 4.07
CA SER A 17 2.62 10.21 5.50
C SER A 17 1.59 9.14 5.86
N PHE A 18 2.06 8.01 6.38
CA PHE A 18 1.21 6.95 6.94
C PHE A 18 1.14 7.10 8.45
N THR A 19 -0.08 7.10 9.00
CA THR A 19 -0.31 7.19 10.45
C THR A 19 -0.51 5.79 11.03
N ILE A 20 0.16 5.47 12.15
CA ILE A 20 -0.14 4.25 12.91
C ILE A 20 -1.56 4.35 13.49
N GLY A 21 -2.26 3.19 13.51
CA GLY A 21 -3.58 3.06 14.14
C GLY A 21 -4.76 3.38 13.23
N SER A 22 -4.55 3.78 11.97
CA SER A 22 -5.63 3.88 10.99
C SER A 22 -5.37 3.01 9.75
N ILE A 23 -6.44 2.47 9.18
CA ILE A 23 -6.42 1.79 7.88
C ILE A 23 -6.88 2.84 6.87
N GLU A 24 -5.94 3.50 6.20
CA GLU A 24 -6.18 4.54 5.22
C GLU A 24 -5.76 4.03 3.84
N THR A 25 -6.61 4.23 2.84
CA THR A 25 -6.29 3.91 1.45
C THR A 25 -5.36 4.97 0.85
N PHE A 26 -4.68 4.62 -0.24
CA PHE A 26 -3.83 5.56 -1.00
C PHE A 26 -4.63 6.80 -1.46
N THR A 27 -5.86 6.59 -1.94
CA THR A 27 -6.73 7.66 -2.42
C THR A 27 -7.16 8.61 -1.30
N GLU A 28 -7.50 8.07 -0.12
CA GLU A 28 -7.85 8.87 1.07
C GLU A 28 -6.65 9.69 1.56
N SER A 29 -5.47 9.07 1.63
CA SER A 29 -4.22 9.77 2.00
C SER A 29 -3.90 10.91 1.02
N ALA A 30 -3.98 10.67 -0.27
CA ALA A 30 -3.74 11.69 -1.28
C ALA A 30 -4.76 12.84 -1.20
N LYS A 31 -6.06 12.52 -1.00
CA LYS A 31 -7.12 13.52 -0.82
C LYS A 31 -6.86 14.40 0.40
N ARG A 32 -6.49 13.80 1.54
CA ARG A 32 -6.13 14.52 2.77
C ARG A 32 -4.96 15.50 2.55
N ASN A 33 -4.01 15.13 1.68
CA ASN A 33 -2.83 15.92 1.36
C ASN A 33 -3.00 16.85 0.15
N ASN A 34 -4.23 17.00 -0.41
CA ASN A 34 -4.52 17.78 -1.62
C ASN A 34 -3.66 17.38 -2.84
N GLN A 35 -3.37 16.10 -2.99
CA GLN A 35 -2.56 15.53 -4.06
C GLN A 35 -3.43 14.79 -5.09
N LYS A 36 -3.00 14.76 -6.34
CA LYS A 36 -3.69 14.02 -7.41
C LYS A 36 -3.23 12.56 -7.43
N ALA A 37 -4.08 11.67 -6.94
CA ALA A 37 -3.88 10.24 -6.97
C ALA A 37 -4.42 9.61 -8.26
N LYS A 38 -3.70 8.63 -8.78
CA LYS A 38 -4.16 7.73 -9.85
C LYS A 38 -3.64 6.33 -9.57
N THR A 39 -4.48 5.32 -9.76
CA THR A 39 -4.09 3.92 -9.71
C THR A 39 -4.24 3.30 -11.09
N LYS A 40 -3.26 2.47 -11.48
CA LYS A 40 -3.30 1.66 -12.70
C LYS A 40 -3.03 0.21 -12.36
N VAL A 41 -3.88 -0.69 -12.80
CA VAL A 41 -3.65 -2.13 -12.74
C VAL A 41 -2.74 -2.53 -13.91
N ILE A 42 -1.59 -3.15 -13.59
CA ILE A 42 -0.62 -3.63 -14.58
C ILE A 42 -0.63 -5.15 -14.73
N TYR A 43 -1.22 -5.83 -13.76
CA TYR A 43 -1.44 -7.28 -13.79
C TYR A 43 -2.68 -7.64 -12.97
N PHE A 44 -3.47 -8.57 -13.47
CA PHE A 44 -4.65 -9.13 -12.78
C PHE A 44 -4.77 -10.61 -13.13
N ALA A 45 -4.91 -11.46 -12.14
CA ALA A 45 -5.11 -12.89 -12.32
C ALA A 45 -6.00 -13.48 -11.22
N GLU A 46 -6.75 -14.50 -11.57
CA GLU A 46 -7.41 -15.39 -10.63
C GLU A 46 -6.51 -16.61 -10.41
N LEU A 47 -6.25 -16.94 -9.16
CA LEU A 47 -5.32 -18.01 -8.78
C LEU A 47 -5.96 -18.88 -7.71
N VAL A 48 -5.47 -20.11 -7.62
CA VAL A 48 -5.71 -21.00 -6.48
C VAL A 48 -4.43 -21.03 -5.64
N VAL A 49 -4.56 -20.89 -4.33
CA VAL A 49 -3.44 -20.85 -3.40
C VAL A 49 -2.74 -22.20 -3.37
N ASP A 50 -1.50 -22.21 -3.82
CA ASP A 50 -0.56 -23.33 -3.72
C ASP A 50 0.31 -23.21 -2.45
N LYS A 51 1.23 -24.15 -2.24
CA LYS A 51 2.16 -24.16 -1.10
C LYS A 51 3.03 -22.88 -1.03
N ARG A 52 3.44 -22.35 -2.19
CA ARG A 52 4.30 -21.16 -2.27
C ARG A 52 3.53 -19.89 -1.91
N ILE A 53 2.31 -19.74 -2.44
CA ILE A 53 1.44 -18.62 -2.12
C ILE A 53 1.03 -18.68 -0.65
N ALA A 54 0.65 -19.85 -0.13
CA ALA A 54 0.31 -20.04 1.28
C ALA A 54 1.46 -19.63 2.22
N ALA A 55 2.68 -20.05 1.94
CA ALA A 55 3.86 -19.69 2.73
C ALA A 55 4.15 -18.18 2.71
N LYS A 56 3.84 -17.49 1.60
CA LYS A 56 4.03 -16.05 1.46
C LYS A 56 2.93 -15.23 2.14
N THR A 57 1.69 -15.66 1.98
CA THR A 57 0.51 -14.82 2.29
C THR A 57 -0.19 -15.21 3.59
N GLY A 58 -0.07 -16.48 4.01
CA GLY A 58 -0.82 -17.05 5.12
C GLY A 58 -2.24 -17.50 4.77
N PHE A 59 -2.66 -17.45 3.49
CA PHE A 59 -3.91 -18.07 3.03
C PHE A 59 -3.82 -19.59 3.06
N ASN A 60 -4.96 -20.29 3.09
CA ASN A 60 -5.00 -21.73 3.06
C ASN A 60 -4.77 -22.25 1.65
N ILE A 61 -4.08 -23.39 1.53
CA ILE A 61 -3.93 -24.10 0.24
C ILE A 61 -5.34 -24.47 -0.27
N GLY A 62 -5.61 -24.13 -1.53
CA GLY A 62 -6.90 -24.36 -2.18
C GLY A 62 -7.85 -23.14 -2.15
N ASP A 63 -7.56 -22.11 -1.36
CA ASP A 63 -8.33 -20.86 -1.43
C ASP A 63 -8.26 -20.25 -2.83
N GLU A 64 -9.36 -19.74 -3.34
CA GLU A 64 -9.40 -18.95 -4.56
C GLU A 64 -9.13 -17.48 -4.25
N ILE A 65 -8.23 -16.87 -5.00
CA ILE A 65 -7.78 -15.49 -4.79
C ILE A 65 -7.71 -14.71 -6.09
N TYR A 66 -7.84 -13.38 -5.98
CA TYR A 66 -7.35 -12.44 -6.98
C TYR A 66 -5.93 -12.02 -6.63
N TYR A 67 -5.05 -12.03 -7.61
CA TYR A 67 -3.72 -11.43 -7.52
C TYR A 67 -3.61 -10.23 -8.45
N LEU A 68 -3.22 -9.09 -7.90
CA LEU A 68 -3.10 -7.84 -8.65
C LEU A 68 -1.72 -7.21 -8.44
N GLN A 69 -1.21 -6.58 -9.49
CA GLN A 69 -0.14 -5.60 -9.38
C GLN A 69 -0.72 -4.23 -9.75
N ARG A 70 -0.59 -3.27 -8.83
CA ARG A 70 -1.12 -1.93 -9.02
C ARG A 70 -0.03 -0.89 -8.85
N LEU A 71 0.06 0.03 -9.81
CA LEU A 71 0.89 1.21 -9.71
C LEU A 71 0.07 2.38 -9.19
N HIS A 72 0.59 3.05 -8.18
CA HIS A 72 0.01 4.26 -7.65
C HIS A 72 0.86 5.46 -8.05
N TYR A 73 0.19 6.41 -8.66
CA TYR A 73 0.76 7.66 -9.12
C TYR A 73 0.32 8.80 -8.21
N LEU A 74 1.26 9.65 -7.83
CA LEU A 74 1.02 10.88 -7.12
C LEU A 74 1.57 12.02 -7.96
N ASP A 75 0.71 12.98 -8.31
CA ASP A 75 1.06 14.11 -9.18
C ASP A 75 1.79 13.70 -10.47
N GLY A 76 1.38 12.57 -11.04
CA GLY A 76 1.91 12.01 -12.28
C GLY A 76 3.15 11.13 -12.15
N LYS A 77 3.74 11.00 -10.95
CA LYS A 77 4.89 10.12 -10.71
C LYS A 77 4.45 8.78 -10.13
N ALA A 78 4.96 7.69 -10.66
CA ALA A 78 4.75 6.34 -10.12
C ALA A 78 5.62 6.18 -8.86
N ILE A 79 4.98 6.05 -7.69
CA ILE A 79 5.67 6.08 -6.40
C ILE A 79 5.49 4.81 -5.56
N ILE A 80 4.47 4.00 -5.85
CA ILE A 80 4.21 2.75 -5.13
C ILE A 80 3.85 1.66 -6.14
N LEU A 81 4.44 0.48 -5.95
CA LEU A 81 4.04 -0.77 -6.60
C LEU A 81 3.43 -1.69 -5.54
N ASN A 82 2.15 -1.99 -5.68
CA ASN A 82 1.45 -2.93 -4.80
C ASN A 82 1.34 -4.31 -5.44
N HIS A 83 1.61 -5.34 -4.63
CA HIS A 83 1.24 -6.73 -4.88
C HIS A 83 0.10 -7.08 -3.92
N ASN A 84 -1.12 -7.17 -4.44
CA ASN A 84 -2.30 -7.45 -3.63
C ASN A 84 -2.82 -8.86 -3.90
N TYR A 85 -3.22 -9.54 -2.85
CA TYR A 85 -3.89 -10.84 -2.88
C TYR A 85 -5.18 -10.71 -2.08
N PHE A 86 -6.33 -10.97 -2.71
CA PHE A 86 -7.65 -10.92 -2.07
C PHE A 86 -8.36 -12.25 -2.16
N LEU A 87 -8.96 -12.72 -1.06
CA LEU A 87 -9.86 -13.88 -1.09
C LEU A 87 -11.08 -13.58 -1.97
N LYS A 88 -11.34 -14.43 -2.98
CA LYS A 88 -12.51 -14.30 -3.85
C LYS A 88 -13.83 -14.43 -3.10
N SER A 89 -13.85 -15.23 -2.03
CA SER A 89 -15.05 -15.41 -1.18
C SER A 89 -15.49 -14.11 -0.48
N VAL A 90 -14.56 -13.18 -0.25
CA VAL A 90 -14.81 -11.86 0.36
C VAL A 90 -14.88 -10.77 -0.69
N ALA A 91 -13.87 -10.65 -1.54
CA ALA A 91 -13.81 -9.65 -2.61
C ALA A 91 -14.50 -10.15 -3.89
N LYS A 92 -15.79 -10.53 -3.78
CA LYS A 92 -16.58 -11.09 -4.89
C LYS A 92 -16.57 -10.12 -6.08
N ASP A 93 -16.55 -10.68 -7.29
CA ASP A 93 -16.68 -9.95 -8.56
C ASP A 93 -15.74 -8.75 -8.73
N LEU A 94 -14.55 -8.82 -8.11
CA LEU A 94 -13.52 -7.80 -8.25
C LEU A 94 -13.03 -7.73 -9.70
N THR A 95 -13.07 -6.53 -10.30
CA THR A 95 -12.61 -6.28 -11.66
C THR A 95 -11.44 -5.30 -11.69
N ILE A 96 -10.81 -5.17 -12.87
CA ILE A 96 -9.74 -4.18 -13.09
C ILE A 96 -10.28 -2.76 -12.84
N GLU A 97 -11.47 -2.44 -13.33
CA GLU A 97 -12.09 -1.11 -13.20
C GLU A 97 -12.35 -0.74 -11.73
N ILE A 98 -12.77 -1.72 -10.91
CA ILE A 98 -12.94 -1.54 -9.47
C ILE A 98 -11.56 -1.33 -8.81
N ALA A 99 -10.57 -2.14 -9.19
CA ALA A 99 -9.24 -2.09 -8.61
C ALA A 99 -8.45 -0.81 -8.99
N GLU A 100 -8.79 -0.16 -10.09
CA GLU A 100 -8.23 1.14 -10.48
C GLU A 100 -8.86 2.32 -9.73
N LYS A 101 -10.02 2.12 -9.10
CA LYS A 101 -10.68 3.10 -8.23
C LYS A 101 -10.28 2.86 -6.77
N SER A 102 -11.17 2.28 -5.98
CA SER A 102 -10.91 1.94 -4.58
C SER A 102 -11.51 0.58 -4.26
N ILE A 103 -10.65 -0.42 -4.01
CA ILE A 103 -11.10 -1.75 -3.61
C ILE A 103 -11.81 -1.69 -2.26
N TYR A 104 -11.33 -0.90 -1.30
CA TYR A 104 -11.95 -0.79 0.02
C TYR A 104 -13.33 -0.13 -0.04
N ASP A 105 -13.50 0.92 -0.85
CA ASP A 105 -14.81 1.52 -1.08
C ASP A 105 -15.80 0.49 -1.67
N TYR A 106 -15.35 -0.33 -2.61
CA TYR A 106 -16.15 -1.43 -3.15
C TYR A 106 -16.50 -2.48 -2.11
N LEU A 107 -15.51 -2.93 -1.32
CA LEU A 107 -15.73 -3.92 -0.25
C LEU A 107 -16.72 -3.40 0.79
N GLU A 108 -16.56 -2.18 1.28
CA GLU A 108 -17.37 -1.60 2.35
C GLU A 108 -18.75 -1.16 1.85
N ASN A 109 -18.81 -0.38 0.77
CA ASN A 109 -20.04 0.27 0.34
C ASN A 109 -20.88 -0.57 -0.66
N THR A 110 -20.27 -1.52 -1.38
CA THR A 110 -21.01 -2.39 -2.32
C THR A 110 -21.22 -3.78 -1.75
N LEU A 111 -20.21 -4.38 -1.13
CA LEU A 111 -20.31 -5.75 -0.62
C LEU A 111 -20.67 -5.81 0.88
N GLY A 112 -20.67 -4.69 1.59
CA GLY A 112 -20.98 -4.62 3.02
C GLY A 112 -19.94 -5.28 3.92
N VAL A 113 -18.70 -5.42 3.45
CA VAL A 113 -17.59 -5.99 4.22
C VAL A 113 -17.10 -4.97 5.24
N SER A 114 -17.14 -5.31 6.52
CA SER A 114 -16.57 -4.47 7.59
C SER A 114 -15.09 -4.75 7.75
N ILE A 115 -14.23 -3.81 7.37
CA ILE A 115 -12.76 -3.90 7.51
C ILE A 115 -12.40 -3.42 8.92
N VAL A 116 -11.78 -4.30 9.75
CA VAL A 116 -11.60 -4.02 11.19
C VAL A 116 -10.15 -3.79 11.56
N THR A 117 -9.23 -4.63 11.11
CA THR A 117 -7.84 -4.56 11.55
C THR A 117 -6.87 -4.98 10.46
N SER A 118 -5.67 -4.41 10.51
CA SER A 118 -4.57 -4.76 9.61
C SER A 118 -3.28 -4.87 10.41
N LYS A 119 -2.69 -6.07 10.41
CA LYS A 119 -1.33 -6.28 10.92
C LYS A 119 -0.34 -5.84 9.85
N ARG A 120 0.56 -4.91 10.19
CA ARG A 120 1.55 -4.37 9.26
C ARG A 120 2.97 -4.63 9.74
N ILE A 121 3.85 -4.92 8.79
CA ILE A 121 5.29 -5.05 8.99
C ILE A 121 5.96 -4.12 7.98
N MET A 122 6.87 -3.28 8.47
CA MET A 122 7.62 -2.34 7.64
C MET A 122 9.08 -2.76 7.59
N THR A 123 9.61 -2.88 6.37
CA THR A 123 10.99 -3.27 6.12
C THR A 123 11.63 -2.37 5.07
N VAL A 124 12.95 -2.42 4.98
CA VAL A 124 13.69 -1.88 3.85
C VAL A 124 14.26 -3.06 3.09
N GLU A 125 13.97 -3.13 1.80
CA GLU A 125 14.37 -4.22 0.93
C GLU A 125 15.14 -3.68 -0.29
N LYS A 126 15.99 -4.51 -0.88
CA LYS A 126 16.57 -4.18 -2.18
C LYS A 126 15.48 -3.99 -3.22
N MET A 127 15.69 -3.07 -4.16
CA MET A 127 14.85 -2.96 -5.34
C MET A 127 14.89 -4.26 -6.15
N THR A 128 13.80 -4.56 -6.84
CA THR A 128 13.69 -5.68 -7.77
C THR A 128 13.61 -5.15 -9.21
N GLU A 129 13.83 -6.01 -10.20
CA GLU A 129 13.69 -5.65 -11.62
C GLU A 129 12.29 -5.08 -11.95
N ILE A 130 11.26 -5.52 -11.24
CA ILE A 130 9.90 -5.03 -11.45
C ILE A 130 9.70 -3.63 -10.86
N ASP A 131 10.36 -3.32 -9.73
CA ASP A 131 10.38 -1.96 -9.18
C ASP A 131 11.06 -1.00 -10.15
N GLU A 132 12.25 -1.37 -10.65
CA GLU A 132 13.03 -0.59 -11.60
C GLU A 132 12.26 -0.35 -12.91
N LYS A 133 11.53 -1.36 -13.37
CA LYS A 133 10.75 -1.28 -14.60
C LYS A 133 9.60 -0.27 -14.54
N TYR A 134 8.94 -0.15 -13.37
CA TYR A 134 7.68 0.58 -13.25
C TYR A 134 7.75 1.86 -12.42
N LEU A 135 8.77 1.97 -11.54
CA LEU A 135 8.96 3.14 -10.70
C LEU A 135 10.19 3.93 -11.17
N ASP A 136 10.07 5.24 -11.22
CA ASP A 136 11.22 6.10 -11.46
C ASP A 136 12.02 6.22 -10.16
N LEU A 137 12.99 5.32 -9.97
CA LEU A 137 13.76 5.22 -8.73
C LEU A 137 14.94 6.19 -8.66
N GLY A 138 15.38 6.79 -9.79
CA GLY A 138 16.59 7.60 -9.81
C GLY A 138 17.80 6.83 -9.26
N ASP A 139 18.44 7.37 -8.23
CA ASP A 139 19.62 6.74 -7.60
C ASP A 139 19.28 5.77 -6.45
N TYR A 140 17.98 5.53 -6.18
CA TYR A 140 17.58 4.61 -5.11
C TYR A 140 17.77 3.15 -5.55
N ASN A 141 18.42 2.37 -4.68
CA ASN A 141 18.64 0.93 -4.86
C ASN A 141 17.85 0.06 -3.86
N CYS A 142 16.98 0.70 -3.08
CA CYS A 142 16.13 0.05 -2.07
C CYS A 142 14.71 0.63 -2.09
N MET A 143 13.78 -0.11 -1.47
CA MET A 143 12.38 0.23 -1.31
C MET A 143 12.01 0.22 0.16
N ALA A 144 11.15 1.14 0.60
CA ALA A 144 10.42 0.98 1.83
C ALA A 144 9.22 0.07 1.57
N VAL A 145 9.14 -1.04 2.28
CA VAL A 145 8.13 -2.08 2.02
C VAL A 145 7.19 -2.23 3.21
N VAL A 146 5.89 -2.14 2.95
CA VAL A 146 4.85 -2.40 3.94
C VAL A 146 4.13 -3.68 3.55
N THR A 147 4.25 -4.71 4.40
CA THR A 147 3.49 -5.94 4.26
C THR A 147 2.31 -5.90 5.22
N SER A 148 1.11 -6.10 4.70
CA SER A 148 -0.15 -6.01 5.45
C SER A 148 -0.96 -7.30 5.35
N HIS A 149 -1.55 -7.71 6.47
CA HIS A 149 -2.57 -8.75 6.56
C HIS A 149 -3.83 -8.11 7.13
N THR A 150 -4.90 -8.03 6.34
CA THR A 150 -6.12 -7.32 6.70
C THR A 150 -7.28 -8.28 6.97
N TYR A 151 -8.05 -7.99 8.00
CA TYR A 151 -9.11 -8.83 8.54
C TYR A 151 -10.44 -8.09 8.55
N ASN A 152 -11.52 -8.82 8.28
CA ASN A 152 -12.88 -8.32 8.42
C ASN A 152 -13.44 -8.55 9.83
N SER A 153 -14.69 -8.13 10.08
CA SER A 153 -15.41 -8.30 11.35
C SER A 153 -15.62 -9.76 11.77
N ASP A 154 -15.59 -10.69 10.82
CA ASP A 154 -15.71 -12.12 11.10
C ASP A 154 -14.37 -12.77 11.48
N GLY A 155 -13.30 -11.96 11.58
CA GLY A 155 -11.95 -12.44 11.84
C GLY A 155 -11.28 -13.14 10.66
N VAL A 156 -11.86 -13.06 9.46
CA VAL A 156 -11.30 -13.64 8.25
C VAL A 156 -10.21 -12.73 7.69
N MET A 157 -9.01 -13.25 7.52
CA MET A 157 -7.94 -12.59 6.76
C MET A 157 -8.31 -12.65 5.28
N PHE A 158 -8.72 -11.54 4.70
CA PHE A 158 -9.18 -11.50 3.32
C PHE A 158 -8.20 -10.83 2.35
N GLU A 159 -7.20 -10.13 2.87
CA GLU A 159 -6.20 -9.44 2.07
C GLU A 159 -4.80 -9.64 2.63
N TYR A 160 -3.87 -9.97 1.72
CA TYR A 160 -2.44 -9.80 1.89
C TYR A 160 -1.94 -8.80 0.87
N THR A 161 -1.22 -7.78 1.33
CA THR A 161 -0.64 -6.78 0.45
C THR A 161 0.82 -6.54 0.79
N GLN A 162 1.66 -6.45 -0.24
CA GLN A 162 3.01 -5.93 -0.15
C GLN A 162 3.08 -4.64 -0.98
N SER A 163 3.21 -3.51 -0.28
CA SER A 163 3.34 -2.18 -0.88
C SER A 163 4.80 -1.78 -0.89
N ARG A 164 5.36 -1.58 -2.07
CA ARG A 164 6.76 -1.22 -2.30
C ARG A 164 6.82 0.25 -2.67
N HIS A 165 7.32 1.06 -1.74
CA HIS A 165 7.33 2.51 -1.84
C HIS A 165 8.70 3.02 -2.25
N ARG A 166 8.70 3.99 -3.11
CA ARG A 166 9.87 4.82 -3.38
C ARG A 166 10.30 5.53 -2.09
N PRO A 167 11.57 5.47 -1.67
CA PRO A 167 11.99 5.90 -0.33
C PRO A 167 11.70 7.36 0.01
N ASP A 168 11.83 8.26 -0.96
CA ASP A 168 11.61 9.71 -0.80
C ASP A 168 10.13 10.10 -0.67
N TYR A 169 9.22 9.17 -1.01
CA TYR A 169 7.76 9.33 -0.84
C TYR A 169 7.19 8.54 0.35
N PHE A 170 8.06 7.94 1.17
CA PHE A 170 7.64 7.16 2.33
C PHE A 170 8.00 7.89 3.63
N SER A 171 7.00 8.18 4.43
CA SER A 171 7.16 8.68 5.79
C SER A 171 6.21 7.95 6.72
N PHE A 172 6.72 7.56 7.87
CA PHE A 172 5.96 6.85 8.89
C PHE A 172 6.00 7.67 10.19
N GLN A 173 4.85 7.97 10.77
CA GLN A 173 4.73 8.78 11.98
C GLN A 173 3.99 8.02 13.08
N ASP A 174 4.54 8.03 14.28
CA ASP A 174 3.94 7.46 15.49
C ASP A 174 4.07 8.41 16.66
N ASN A 175 3.06 8.39 17.54
CA ASN A 175 3.07 9.09 18.83
C ASN A 175 3.24 8.08 19.96
N ALA A 176 4.50 7.77 20.31
CA ALA A 176 4.81 6.84 21.36
C ALA A 176 4.62 7.47 22.77
N THR A 177 3.90 6.80 23.66
CA THR A 177 3.76 7.21 25.06
C THR A 177 4.49 6.22 25.96
N ARG A 178 5.34 6.71 26.87
CA ARG A 178 5.96 5.89 27.89
C ARG A 178 4.95 5.60 29.01
N ARG A 179 4.61 4.33 29.22
CA ARG A 179 3.90 3.92 30.44
C ARG A 179 4.93 3.74 31.55
N SER A 180 4.77 4.44 32.69
CA SER A 180 5.50 4.12 33.93
C SER A 180 5.08 2.72 34.38
N ILE A 181 6.04 1.85 34.60
CA ILE A 181 5.86 0.52 35.18
C ILE A 181 5.62 0.69 36.68
#